data_4ec4af7367c96e56cc04465699ffbc75
#
_entry.id   4ec4af7367c96e56cc04465699ffbc75
#
_cell.length_a   1.000
_cell.length_b   1.000
_cell.length_c   1.000
_cell.angle_alpha   90.00
_cell.angle_beta   90.00
_cell.angle_gamma   90.00
#
_symmetry.space_group_name_H-M   'P 1'
#
loop_
_entity.id
_entity.type
_entity.pdbx_description
1 polymer ?
#
loop_
_entity_poly.entity_id
_entity_poly.type
_entity_poly.pdbx_seq_one_letter_code
_entity_poly.pdbx_strand_id
1 'polypeptide(L)'
;MKACFASEMRGVDKAASEIGGIPSIVLMENAAMACVEELKNDFANLSEKSVAVFCGKGNNGGDGFAIARHLYNMGVDVAVYLVCGNEFKGDAKINFDIIKRMNTVSYTHLRAHETDQYL
;
A
#
# COMPACT_ATOMS: atom_id res chain seq x y z
N MET A 1 12.03 -4.68 10.89
CA MET A 1 10.93 -3.94 10.24
C MET A 1 9.60 -4.52 10.68
N LYS A 2 8.72 -3.67 11.13
CA LYS A 2 7.35 -4.11 11.42
C LYS A 2 6.54 -4.18 10.15
N ALA A 3 5.66 -5.15 10.04
CA ALA A 3 4.72 -5.30 8.95
C ALA A 3 3.30 -5.20 9.47
N CYS A 4 2.44 -4.52 8.73
CA CYS A 4 1.01 -4.52 9.01
C CYS A 4 0.41 -5.77 8.38
N PHE A 5 -0.29 -6.58 9.19
CA PHE A 5 -0.91 -7.79 8.69
C PHE A 5 -2.27 -7.46 8.10
N ALA A 6 -2.37 -7.54 6.78
CA ALA A 6 -3.59 -7.21 6.05
C ALA A 6 -4.80 -8.05 6.48
N SER A 7 -4.57 -9.29 6.92
CA SER A 7 -5.65 -10.17 7.37
C SER A 7 -6.34 -9.66 8.64
N GLU A 8 -5.58 -9.08 9.57
CA GLU A 8 -6.15 -8.51 10.80
C GLU A 8 -6.96 -7.25 10.48
N MET A 9 -6.43 -6.40 9.61
CA MET A 9 -7.09 -5.17 9.21
C MET A 9 -8.38 -5.44 8.44
N ARG A 10 -8.42 -6.47 7.59
CA ARG A 10 -9.63 -6.82 6.83
C ARG A 10 -10.80 -7.20 7.71
N GLY A 11 -10.56 -7.91 8.81
CA GLY A 11 -11.62 -8.28 9.74
C GLY A 11 -12.28 -7.06 10.35
N VAL A 12 -11.48 -6.09 10.78
CA VAL A 12 -11.97 -4.81 11.32
C VAL A 12 -12.68 -4.00 10.25
N ASP A 13 -12.10 -3.92 9.05
CA ASP A 13 -12.65 -3.16 7.93
C ASP A 13 -14.00 -3.70 7.50
N LYS A 14 -14.15 -5.02 7.42
CA LYS A 14 -15.39 -5.66 7.04
C LYS A 14 -16.50 -5.35 8.06
N ALA A 15 -16.19 -5.46 9.35
CA ALA A 15 -17.15 -5.16 10.42
C ALA A 15 -17.58 -3.68 10.37
N ALA A 16 -16.63 -2.77 10.20
CA ALA A 16 -16.92 -1.34 10.11
C ALA A 16 -17.77 -1.01 8.88
N SER A 17 -17.46 -1.62 7.73
CA SER A 17 -18.22 -1.40 6.50
C SER A 17 -19.64 -1.93 6.59
N GLU A 18 -19.84 -3.12 7.15
CA GLU A 18 -21.15 -3.76 7.25
C GLU A 18 -22.04 -3.12 8.31
N ILE A 19 -21.47 -2.72 9.44
CA ILE A 19 -22.22 -2.20 10.60
C ILE A 19 -22.33 -0.68 10.54
N GLY A 20 -21.22 0.01 10.25
CA GLY A 20 -21.14 1.47 10.28
C GLY A 20 -21.46 2.17 8.98
N GLY A 21 -21.64 1.43 7.88
CA GLY A 21 -21.88 2.03 6.56
C GLY A 21 -20.72 2.83 6.01
N ILE A 22 -19.50 2.60 6.49
CA ILE A 22 -18.32 3.33 6.04
C ILE A 22 -17.84 2.72 4.72
N PRO A 23 -17.67 3.53 3.64
CA PRO A 23 -17.16 3.01 2.38
C PRO A 23 -15.80 2.34 2.54
N SER A 24 -15.59 1.23 1.83
CA SER A 24 -14.36 0.45 1.93
C SER A 24 -13.11 1.25 1.53
N ILE A 25 -13.24 2.18 0.60
CA ILE A 25 -12.10 3.02 0.19
C ILE A 25 -11.62 3.91 1.35
N VAL A 26 -12.52 4.38 2.19
CA VAL A 26 -12.16 5.18 3.37
C VAL A 26 -11.42 4.31 4.39
N LEU A 27 -11.87 3.07 4.58
CA LEU A 27 -11.21 2.13 5.49
C LEU A 27 -9.80 1.78 4.98
N MET A 28 -9.65 1.60 3.68
CA MET A 28 -8.33 1.36 3.06
C MET A 28 -7.39 2.55 3.30
N GLU A 29 -7.88 3.77 3.14
CA GLU A 29 -7.10 4.97 3.41
C GLU A 29 -6.66 5.05 4.88
N ASN A 30 -7.59 4.81 5.80
CA ASN A 30 -7.28 4.81 7.23
C ASN A 30 -6.24 3.76 7.60
N ALA A 31 -6.34 2.58 7.00
CA ALA A 31 -5.39 1.50 7.21
C ALA A 31 -3.99 1.90 6.72
N ALA A 32 -3.91 2.51 5.56
CA ALA A 32 -2.64 2.98 5.00
C ALA A 32 -2.01 4.06 5.89
N MET A 33 -2.81 4.99 6.37
CA MET A 33 -2.34 6.04 7.26
C MET A 33 -1.79 5.46 8.57
N ALA A 34 -2.46 4.45 9.13
CA ALA A 34 -2.00 3.79 10.33
C ALA A 34 -0.65 3.10 10.12
N CYS A 35 -0.46 2.45 8.98
CA CYS A 35 0.83 1.84 8.62
C CYS A 35 1.93 2.88 8.50
N VAL A 36 1.65 4.01 7.87
CA VAL A 36 2.63 5.08 7.69
C VAL A 36 3.03 5.68 9.05
N GLU A 37 2.06 5.87 9.95
CA GLU A 37 2.35 6.35 11.30
C GLU A 37 3.26 5.37 12.07
N GLU A 38 3.01 4.07 11.92
CA GLU A 38 3.84 3.04 12.52
C GLU A 38 5.28 3.11 11.97
N LEU A 39 5.43 3.29 10.66
CA LEU A 39 6.75 3.45 10.05
C LEU A 39 7.46 4.70 10.55
N LYS A 40 6.75 5.80 10.74
CA LYS A 40 7.32 7.03 11.27
C LYS A 40 7.82 6.83 12.70
N ASN A 41 7.12 6.04 13.50
CA ASN A 41 7.53 5.74 14.86
C ASN A 41 8.76 4.84 14.90
N ASP A 42 8.86 3.89 13.94
CA ASP A 42 9.96 2.94 13.89
C ASP A 42 11.24 3.54 13.28
N PHE A 43 11.11 4.54 12.43
CA PHE A 43 12.24 5.13 11.69
C PHE A 43 12.23 6.65 11.82
N ALA A 44 13.10 7.19 12.67
CA ALA A 44 13.14 8.63 12.96
C ALA A 44 13.39 9.52 11.73
N ASN A 45 14.13 9.01 10.74
CA ASN A 45 14.49 9.74 9.52
C ASN A 45 13.86 9.11 8.29
N LEU A 46 12.57 8.79 8.37
CA LEU A 46 11.88 8.10 7.30
C LEU A 46 11.97 8.85 5.96
N SER A 47 11.88 10.17 5.98
CA SER A 47 11.94 11.00 4.77
C SER A 47 13.29 10.93 4.04
N GLU A 48 14.34 10.48 4.71
CA GLU A 48 15.68 10.33 4.14
C GLU A 48 15.92 8.92 3.59
N LYS A 49 14.97 8.02 3.76
CA LYS A 49 15.10 6.61 3.38
C LYS A 49 14.47 6.34 2.03
N SER A 50 14.93 5.27 1.40
CA SER A 50 14.30 4.71 0.22
C SER A 50 13.44 3.53 0.66
N VAL A 51 12.21 3.49 0.21
CA VAL A 51 11.24 2.47 0.60
C VAL A 51 10.74 1.74 -0.63
N ALA A 52 10.76 0.42 -0.59
CA ALA A 52 10.17 -0.43 -1.61
C ALA A 52 8.85 -1.00 -1.08
N VAL A 53 7.78 -0.85 -1.87
CA VAL A 53 6.46 -1.37 -1.53
C VAL A 53 6.10 -2.45 -2.53
N PHE A 54 5.90 -3.66 -2.04
CA PHE A 54 5.53 -4.80 -2.88
C PHE A 54 4.02 -4.99 -2.81
N CYS A 55 3.37 -4.90 -3.96
CA CYS A 55 1.90 -4.92 -4.04
C CYS A 55 1.42 -6.18 -4.73
N GLY A 56 0.66 -6.98 -4.01
CA GLY A 56 0.02 -8.18 -4.53
C GLY A 56 -1.35 -7.90 -5.13
N LYS A 57 -2.16 -8.94 -5.29
CA LYS A 57 -3.51 -8.84 -5.81
C LYS A 57 -4.49 -8.35 -4.75
N GLY A 58 -5.63 -7.85 -5.22
CA GLY A 58 -6.77 -7.51 -4.38
C GLY A 58 -6.50 -6.33 -3.48
N ASN A 59 -7.14 -6.33 -2.33
CA ASN A 59 -7.07 -5.23 -1.38
C ASN A 59 -5.67 -5.03 -0.79
N ASN A 60 -4.85 -6.09 -0.73
CA ASN A 60 -3.47 -5.97 -0.26
C ASN A 60 -2.66 -5.04 -1.15
N GLY A 61 -2.84 -5.15 -2.47
CA GLY A 61 -2.21 -4.23 -3.41
C GLY A 61 -2.68 -2.80 -3.20
N GLY A 62 -3.99 -2.64 -2.99
CA GLY A 62 -4.59 -1.33 -2.75
C GLY A 62 -4.04 -0.64 -1.51
N ASP A 63 -3.85 -1.38 -0.42
CA ASP A 63 -3.21 -0.87 0.80
C ASP A 63 -1.79 -0.39 0.50
N GLY A 64 -1.03 -1.18 -0.28
CA GLY A 64 0.33 -0.81 -0.67
C GLY A 64 0.39 0.46 -1.52
N PHE A 65 -0.54 0.61 -2.46
CA PHE A 65 -0.60 1.82 -3.29
C PHE A 65 -0.91 3.07 -2.46
N ALA A 66 -1.83 2.95 -1.51
CA ALA A 66 -2.17 4.06 -0.62
C ALA A 66 -0.99 4.42 0.30
N ILE A 67 -0.30 3.42 0.83
CA ILE A 67 0.92 3.63 1.63
C ILE A 67 1.99 4.34 0.80
N ALA A 68 2.22 3.89 -0.43
CA ALA A 68 3.21 4.50 -1.32
C ALA A 68 2.90 5.97 -1.59
N ARG A 69 1.63 6.30 -1.79
CA ARG A 69 1.20 7.67 -2.02
C ARG A 69 1.49 8.56 -0.81
N HIS A 70 1.16 8.09 0.39
CA HIS A 70 1.43 8.84 1.61
C HIS A 70 2.93 9.03 1.85
N LEU A 71 3.72 8.00 1.64
CA LEU A 71 5.17 8.09 1.78
C LEU A 71 5.77 9.10 0.79
N TYR A 72 5.30 9.03 -0.45
CA TYR A 72 5.75 9.98 -1.47
C TYR A 72 5.44 11.43 -1.06
N ASN A 73 4.23 11.67 -0.56
CA ASN A 73 3.82 13.01 -0.12
C ASN A 73 4.63 13.52 1.06
N MET A 74 5.26 12.64 1.81
CA MET A 74 6.17 12.99 2.91
C MET A 74 7.61 13.23 2.46
N GLY A 75 7.89 13.09 1.16
CA GLY A 75 9.24 13.27 0.62
C GLY A 75 10.10 12.02 0.65
N VAL A 76 9.51 10.87 0.91
CA VAL A 76 10.23 9.59 0.89
C VAL A 76 10.45 9.15 -0.56
N ASP A 77 11.63 8.61 -0.85
CA ASP A 77 11.90 7.97 -2.13
C ASP A 77 11.22 6.59 -2.16
N VAL A 78 10.18 6.46 -2.98
CA VAL A 78 9.32 5.27 -2.99
C VAL A 78 9.38 4.58 -4.34
N ALA A 79 9.60 3.26 -4.31
CA ALA A 79 9.44 2.39 -5.48
C ALA A 79 8.33 1.38 -5.19
N VAL A 80 7.43 1.20 -6.15
CA VAL A 80 6.33 0.24 -6.06
C VAL A 80 6.61 -0.92 -7.00
N TYR A 81 6.54 -2.13 -6.48
CA TYR A 81 6.76 -3.35 -7.23
C TYR A 81 5.48 -4.17 -7.33
N LEU A 82 5.02 -4.40 -8.55
CA LEU A 82 3.82 -5.18 -8.82
C LEU A 82 4.20 -6.65 -8.97
N VAL A 83 3.86 -7.45 -7.98
CA VAL A 83 4.31 -8.86 -7.93
C VAL A 83 3.28 -9.84 -8.51
N CYS A 84 2.04 -9.39 -8.72
CA CYS A 84 0.97 -10.24 -9.26
C CYS A 84 0.30 -9.63 -10.50
N GLY A 85 1.08 -8.89 -11.31
CA GLY A 85 0.55 -8.24 -12.52
C GLY A 85 0.04 -6.83 -12.23
N ASN A 86 -0.61 -6.23 -13.24
CA ASN A 86 -1.01 -4.83 -13.22
C ASN A 86 -2.52 -4.62 -13.36
N GLU A 87 -3.31 -5.66 -13.18
CA GLU A 87 -4.76 -5.57 -13.26
C GLU A 87 -5.37 -5.56 -11.87
N PHE A 88 -6.08 -4.48 -11.55
CA PHE A 88 -6.69 -4.29 -10.25
C PHE A 88 -8.15 -3.91 -10.42
N LYS A 89 -8.96 -4.19 -9.38
CA LYS A 89 -10.39 -3.91 -9.37
C LYS A 89 -10.75 -3.18 -8.09
N GLY A 90 -11.90 -2.49 -8.10
CA GLY A 90 -12.44 -1.86 -6.92
C GLY A 90 -11.51 -0.83 -6.30
N ASP A 91 -11.37 -0.87 -4.99
CA ASP A 91 -10.57 0.10 -4.24
C ASP A 91 -9.09 0.04 -4.59
N ALA A 92 -8.57 -1.16 -4.85
CA ALA A 92 -7.18 -1.32 -5.28
C ALA A 92 -6.94 -0.59 -6.61
N LYS A 93 -7.88 -0.68 -7.55
CA LYS A 93 -7.76 0.03 -8.83
C LYS A 93 -7.77 1.54 -8.64
N ILE A 94 -8.61 2.04 -7.75
CA ILE A 94 -8.67 3.48 -7.46
C ILE A 94 -7.29 3.98 -7.01
N ASN A 95 -6.69 3.30 -6.06
CA ASN A 95 -5.36 3.69 -5.55
C ASN A 95 -4.26 3.47 -6.57
N PHE A 96 -4.34 2.39 -7.36
CA PHE A 96 -3.38 2.15 -8.44
C PHE A 96 -3.40 3.27 -9.47
N ASP A 97 -4.59 3.69 -9.89
CA ASP A 97 -4.73 4.77 -10.86
C ASP A 97 -4.17 6.09 -10.33
N ILE A 98 -4.31 6.34 -9.03
CA ILE A 98 -3.74 7.53 -8.40
C ILE A 98 -2.21 7.49 -8.49
N ILE A 99 -1.57 6.41 -8.09
CA ILE A 99 -0.10 6.36 -8.11
C ILE A 99 0.46 6.39 -9.53
N LYS A 100 -0.27 5.87 -10.51
CA LYS A 100 0.14 5.97 -11.92
C LYS A 100 0.18 7.42 -12.40
N ARG A 101 -0.71 8.25 -11.89
CA ARG A 101 -0.75 9.68 -12.21
C ARG A 101 0.34 10.47 -11.48
N MET A 102 0.90 9.90 -10.43
CA MET A 102 2.01 10.48 -9.69
C MET A 102 3.32 10.07 -10.37
N ASN A 103 3.67 10.77 -11.44
CA ASN A 103 4.79 10.40 -12.33
C ASN A 103 6.13 10.25 -11.63
N THR A 104 6.23 10.65 -10.38
CA THR A 104 7.47 10.59 -9.61
C THR A 104 7.56 9.36 -8.72
N VAL A 105 6.50 8.56 -8.62
CA VAL A 105 6.55 7.26 -7.96
C VAL A 105 6.97 6.23 -9.00
N SER A 106 8.13 5.62 -8.81
CA SER A 106 8.58 4.54 -9.67
C SER A 106 7.78 3.28 -9.41
N TYR A 107 7.34 2.61 -10.45
CA TYR A 107 6.77 1.29 -10.28
C TYR A 107 7.32 0.33 -11.33
N THR A 108 7.44 -0.94 -10.97
CA THR A 108 7.96 -1.99 -11.85
C THR A 108 7.12 -3.26 -11.70
N HIS A 109 7.14 -4.07 -12.76
CA HIS A 109 6.57 -5.40 -12.72
C HIS A 109 7.66 -6.40 -12.36
N LEU A 110 7.32 -7.34 -11.47
CA LEU A 110 8.21 -8.45 -11.15
C LEU A 110 7.61 -9.75 -11.68
N ARG A 111 8.48 -10.58 -12.24
CA ARG A 111 8.11 -11.94 -12.62
C ARG A 111 8.06 -12.81 -11.36
N ALA A 112 7.30 -13.93 -11.42
CA ALA A 112 7.16 -14.81 -10.28
C ALA A 112 8.50 -15.29 -9.71
N HIS A 113 9.46 -15.64 -10.57
CA HIS A 113 10.77 -16.12 -10.11
C HIS A 113 11.61 -15.00 -9.48
N GLU A 114 11.40 -13.75 -9.88
CA GLU A 114 12.06 -12.60 -9.25
C GLU A 114 11.47 -12.35 -7.86
N THR A 115 10.15 -12.54 -7.72
CA THR A 115 9.46 -12.42 -6.45
C THR A 115 10.01 -13.43 -5.43
N ASP A 116 10.29 -14.65 -5.85
CA ASP A 116 10.83 -15.71 -5.00
C ASP A 116 12.16 -15.31 -4.36
N GLN A 117 12.91 -14.42 -4.99
CA GLN A 117 14.18 -13.94 -4.44
C GLN A 117 14.01 -12.97 -3.28
N TYR A 118 12.86 -12.37 -3.12
CA TYR A 118 12.58 -11.36 -2.10
C TYR A 118 11.74 -11.87 -0.94
N LEU A 119 11.33 -13.11 -1.00
CA LEU A 119 10.49 -13.72 0.03
C LEU A 119 11.31 -14.39 1.15
#